data_1ec5423982c2f09987a8d0a129dfa51c
#
_entry.id   1ec5423982c2f09987a8d0a129dfa51c
#
_cell.length_a   1.000
_cell.length_b   1.000
_cell.length_c   1.000
_cell.angle_alpha   90.00
_cell.angle_beta   90.00
_cell.angle_gamma   90.00
#
_symmetry.space_group_name_H-M   'P 1'
#
loop_
_entity.id
_entity.type
_entity.pdbx_description
1 polymer ?
#
loop_
_entity_poly.entity_id
_entity_poly.type
_entity_poly.pdbx_seq_one_letter_code
_entity_poly.pdbx_strand_id
1 'polypeptide(L)'
;VKNMIIRVDKPSGKVSFTDQSGKVFLSEKAGSRKLVPDTVMGEPCFMAEQSFNSPADEYLFGLGQFQDGHYNLKGVTRQLIQVNSQISLPFMYSNKGYGLLWHQYGLTDFNPADNFIDLEKQEQTTGNDQMKEVTTTSGTQKVSQNQSLYTGKFTVPEDGEYSIFLDLGDMGNRQYVVIDGKPIIDQENLWLPPTAGALAQLEAGEHEVQVVCKADNNPKLSWNRKDNVTTFRSPHTQQLDYLVFHGPSADSVIASYRDLSGNAPMLPRWAYGFWQCRERYTSGDHLVNTVKKFRERNL
;
A
#
# COMPACT_ATOMS: atom_id res chain seq x y z
N VAL A 1 5.11 11.48 28.82
CA VAL A 1 5.94 10.47 28.13
C VAL A 1 7.40 10.84 28.36
N LYS A 2 8.27 9.88 28.70
CA LYS A 2 9.64 10.18 29.12
C LYS A 2 10.48 10.92 28.07
N ASN A 3 10.24 10.70 26.78
CA ASN A 3 11.14 11.13 25.71
C ASN A 3 10.51 12.11 24.71
N MET A 4 9.28 12.54 24.91
CA MET A 4 8.62 13.53 24.04
C MET A 4 7.67 14.42 24.81
N ILE A 5 7.38 15.59 24.26
CA ILE A 5 6.38 16.54 24.75
C ILE A 5 5.31 16.68 23.64
N ILE A 6 4.05 16.54 24.02
CA ILE A 6 2.90 16.72 23.13
C ILE A 6 2.32 18.10 23.40
N ARG A 7 2.14 18.89 22.34
CA ARG A 7 1.54 20.23 22.38
C ARG A 7 0.30 20.25 21.53
N VAL A 8 -0.77 20.78 22.07
CA VAL A 8 -2.03 21.04 21.35
C VAL A 8 -2.22 22.53 21.23
N ASP A 9 -2.29 23.01 20.00
CA ASP A 9 -2.65 24.40 19.72
C ASP A 9 -4.18 24.56 19.90
N LYS A 10 -4.61 25.28 20.92
CA LYS A 10 -6.03 25.38 21.29
C LYS A 10 -6.92 25.95 20.18
N PRO A 11 -6.50 27.01 19.44
CA PRO A 11 -7.34 27.58 18.38
C PRO A 11 -7.56 26.63 17.21
N SER A 12 -6.54 25.90 16.76
CA SER A 12 -6.61 25.04 15.57
C SER A 12 -6.83 23.56 15.89
N GLY A 13 -6.66 23.15 17.15
CA GLY A 13 -6.63 21.75 17.56
C GLY A 13 -5.43 20.95 17.04
N LYS A 14 -4.46 21.62 16.38
CA LYS A 14 -3.27 21.00 15.82
C LYS A 14 -2.41 20.38 16.92
N VAL A 15 -2.00 19.12 16.72
CA VAL A 15 -1.08 18.41 17.60
C VAL A 15 0.35 18.47 17.03
N SER A 16 1.31 18.70 17.91
CA SER A 16 2.74 18.70 17.59
C SER A 16 3.50 17.89 18.63
N PHE A 17 4.51 17.17 18.18
CA PHE A 17 5.37 16.31 18.98
C PHE A 17 6.79 16.87 18.94
N THR A 18 7.37 17.11 20.13
CA THR A 18 8.73 17.62 20.27
C THR A 18 9.56 16.69 21.13
N ASP A 19 10.86 16.70 20.91
CA ASP A 19 11.80 16.11 21.84
C ASP A 19 11.92 16.95 23.14
N GLN A 20 12.75 16.53 24.07
CA GLN A 20 12.98 17.22 25.33
C GLN A 20 13.67 18.59 25.16
N SER A 21 14.35 18.83 24.02
CA SER A 21 14.95 20.13 23.68
C SER A 21 13.94 21.13 23.13
N GLY A 22 12.72 20.66 22.80
CA GLY A 22 11.67 21.45 22.17
C GLY A 22 11.71 21.43 20.64
N LYS A 23 12.61 20.64 20.02
CA LYS A 23 12.65 20.46 18.57
C LYS A 23 11.45 19.63 18.12
N VAL A 24 10.65 20.17 17.19
CA VAL A 24 9.53 19.45 16.59
C VAL A 24 10.07 18.39 15.65
N PHE A 25 9.66 17.13 15.84
CA PHE A 25 9.97 16.02 14.94
C PHE A 25 8.76 15.54 14.14
N LEU A 26 7.54 15.79 14.62
CA LEU A 26 6.29 15.50 13.93
C LEU A 26 5.23 16.54 14.28
N SER A 27 4.45 16.99 13.32
CA SER A 27 3.28 17.82 13.59
C SER A 27 2.18 17.56 12.58
N GLU A 28 0.93 17.62 13.04
CA GLU A 28 -0.22 17.65 12.14
C GLU A 28 -0.16 18.89 11.23
N LYS A 29 -0.69 18.76 10.01
CA LYS A 29 -1.00 19.92 9.16
C LYS A 29 -2.26 20.57 9.70
N ALA A 30 -2.21 21.86 9.98
CA ALA A 30 -3.37 22.58 10.51
C ALA A 30 -4.58 22.48 9.58
N GLY A 31 -5.76 22.22 10.15
CA GLY A 31 -7.01 22.12 9.41
C GLY A 31 -7.17 20.90 8.51
N SER A 32 -6.27 19.92 8.59
CA SER A 32 -6.32 18.71 7.75
C SER A 32 -7.12 17.56 8.35
N ARG A 33 -7.47 17.64 9.64
CA ARG A 33 -8.25 16.59 10.30
C ARG A 33 -9.67 16.57 9.73
N LYS A 34 -10.07 15.40 9.22
CA LYS A 34 -11.42 15.15 8.77
C LYS A 34 -12.00 13.94 9.49
N LEU A 35 -13.25 14.05 9.89
CA LEU A 35 -14.06 12.97 10.38
C LEU A 35 -15.47 13.19 9.81
N VAL A 36 -15.72 12.54 8.66
CA VAL A 36 -16.93 12.74 7.87
C VAL A 36 -17.86 11.56 8.10
N PRO A 37 -19.10 11.79 8.58
CA PRO A 37 -20.07 10.71 8.78
C PRO A 37 -20.34 9.94 7.48
N ASP A 38 -20.42 8.62 7.59
CA ASP A 38 -20.74 7.69 6.53
C ASP A 38 -21.56 6.51 7.07
N THR A 39 -22.07 5.67 6.19
CA THR A 39 -22.84 4.48 6.56
C THR A 39 -22.48 3.33 5.63
N VAL A 40 -22.05 2.21 6.21
CA VAL A 40 -21.74 0.99 5.47
C VAL A 40 -22.66 -0.13 5.89
N MET A 41 -23.38 -0.72 4.94
CA MET A 41 -24.36 -1.81 5.19
C MET A 41 -25.38 -1.48 6.30
N GLY A 42 -25.74 -0.19 6.45
CA GLY A 42 -26.67 0.28 7.48
C GLY A 42 -26.03 0.61 8.83
N GLU A 43 -24.73 0.37 9.00
CA GLU A 43 -23.99 0.71 10.22
C GLU A 43 -23.32 2.08 10.09
N PRO A 44 -23.51 3.00 11.06
CA PRO A 44 -22.87 4.31 11.03
C PRO A 44 -21.37 4.18 11.25
N CYS A 45 -20.60 4.90 10.43
CA CYS A 45 -19.15 4.99 10.52
C CYS A 45 -18.67 6.40 10.11
N PHE A 46 -17.39 6.57 9.91
CA PHE A 46 -16.78 7.81 9.44
C PHE A 46 -15.71 7.52 8.40
N MET A 47 -15.54 8.42 7.45
CA MET A 47 -14.27 8.59 6.77
C MET A 47 -13.36 9.44 7.66
N ALA A 48 -12.20 8.92 8.04
CA ALA A 48 -11.21 9.62 8.86
C ALA A 48 -9.96 9.94 8.04
N GLU A 49 -9.49 11.18 8.10
CA GLU A 49 -8.27 11.63 7.43
C GLU A 49 -7.46 12.54 8.33
N GLN A 50 -6.13 12.36 8.34
CA GLN A 50 -5.20 13.26 8.99
C GLN A 50 -3.94 13.39 8.14
N SER A 51 -3.52 14.63 7.92
CA SER A 51 -2.25 14.94 7.27
C SER A 51 -1.23 15.46 8.28
N PHE A 52 0.03 15.12 8.03
CA PHE A 52 1.19 15.53 8.81
C PHE A 52 2.16 16.33 7.94
N ASN A 53 2.79 17.36 8.50
CA ASN A 53 3.86 18.06 7.82
C ASN A 53 5.06 17.12 7.66
N SER A 54 5.57 17.01 6.45
CA SER A 54 6.66 16.11 6.06
C SER A 54 7.70 16.92 5.27
N PRO A 55 8.75 17.48 5.93
CA PRO A 55 9.72 18.34 5.27
C PRO A 55 10.49 17.63 4.15
N ALA A 56 11.06 18.41 3.21
CA ALA A 56 11.67 17.88 1.99
C ALA A 56 12.76 16.84 2.25
N ASP A 57 13.49 16.98 3.35
CA ASP A 57 14.57 16.08 3.80
C ASP A 57 14.10 14.93 4.69
N GLU A 58 12.80 14.67 4.72
CA GLU A 58 12.24 13.49 5.39
C GLU A 58 12.17 12.29 4.46
N TYR A 59 12.57 11.13 4.99
CA TYR A 59 12.46 9.83 4.35
C TYR A 59 11.56 8.94 5.19
N LEU A 60 10.61 8.27 4.55
CA LEU A 60 9.61 7.43 5.18
C LEU A 60 9.79 5.97 4.77
N PHE A 61 9.70 5.05 5.74
CA PHE A 61 9.92 3.63 5.54
C PHE A 61 8.82 2.83 6.23
N GLY A 62 8.59 1.59 5.81
CA GLY A 62 7.63 0.67 6.47
C GLY A 62 6.38 0.45 5.65
N LEU A 63 5.21 0.51 6.28
CA LEU A 63 3.88 0.20 5.74
C LEU A 63 3.68 -1.26 5.31
N GLY A 64 4.60 -2.16 5.70
CA GLY A 64 4.55 -3.57 5.36
C GLY A 64 5.56 -3.96 4.29
N GLN A 65 5.21 -4.96 3.47
CA GLN A 65 6.07 -5.52 2.45
C GLN A 65 5.34 -5.49 1.10
N PHE A 66 5.71 -4.51 0.28
CA PHE A 66 5.21 -4.30 -1.07
C PHE A 66 6.28 -4.66 -2.09
N GLN A 67 5.88 -5.10 -3.28
CA GLN A 67 6.78 -5.49 -4.37
C GLN A 67 6.91 -4.40 -5.45
N ASP A 68 6.75 -3.14 -5.07
CA ASP A 68 6.73 -1.97 -5.97
C ASP A 68 8.09 -1.27 -6.13
N GLY A 69 9.13 -1.75 -5.45
CA GLY A 69 10.50 -1.22 -5.56
C GLY A 69 10.75 0.09 -4.81
N HIS A 70 9.77 0.64 -4.10
CA HIS A 70 9.96 1.88 -3.34
C HIS A 70 10.58 1.63 -1.98
N TYR A 71 11.76 2.19 -1.75
CA TYR A 71 12.43 2.20 -0.46
C TYR A 71 12.01 3.41 0.39
N ASN A 72 12.00 4.61 -0.19
CA ASN A 72 11.47 5.82 0.43
C ASN A 72 10.01 6.02 -0.02
N LEU A 73 9.10 6.06 0.93
CA LEU A 73 7.65 6.11 0.69
C LEU A 73 7.09 7.54 0.63
N LYS A 74 7.94 8.56 0.83
CA LYS A 74 7.48 9.94 0.81
C LYS A 74 6.83 10.29 -0.54
N GLY A 75 5.57 10.69 -0.49
CA GLY A 75 4.77 11.05 -1.65
C GLY A 75 4.22 9.86 -2.47
N VAL A 76 4.62 8.63 -2.17
CA VAL A 76 4.06 7.45 -2.84
C VAL A 76 2.64 7.19 -2.34
N THR A 77 1.69 7.02 -3.25
CA THR A 77 0.33 6.57 -2.90
C THR A 77 0.30 5.07 -2.73
N ARG A 78 -0.27 4.60 -1.63
CA ARG A 78 -0.51 3.17 -1.36
C ARG A 78 -1.88 2.95 -0.75
N GLN A 79 -2.54 1.90 -1.17
CA GLN A 79 -3.69 1.34 -0.48
C GLN A 79 -3.21 0.18 0.41
N LEU A 80 -3.41 0.31 1.72
CA LEU A 80 -2.95 -0.66 2.71
C LEU A 80 -3.99 -1.77 2.85
N ILE A 81 -3.83 -2.81 2.05
CA ILE A 81 -4.66 -4.02 2.06
C ILE A 81 -3.78 -5.26 2.12
N GLN A 82 -4.29 -6.32 2.78
CA GLN A 82 -3.67 -7.65 2.77
C GLN A 82 -4.17 -8.44 1.57
N VAL A 83 -3.24 -8.80 0.70
CA VAL A 83 -3.52 -9.67 -0.46
C VAL A 83 -2.43 -10.73 -0.62
N ASN A 84 -2.60 -11.65 -1.55
CA ASN A 84 -1.73 -12.81 -1.70
C ASN A 84 -0.23 -12.48 -1.86
N SER A 85 0.09 -11.37 -2.52
CA SER A 85 1.48 -11.01 -2.87
C SER A 85 2.02 -9.81 -2.09
N GLN A 86 1.31 -9.31 -1.07
CA GLN A 86 1.79 -8.21 -0.24
C GLN A 86 1.33 -8.30 1.21
N ILE A 87 2.16 -7.82 2.11
CA ILE A 87 1.83 -7.63 3.53
C ILE A 87 1.64 -6.14 3.76
N SER A 88 0.55 -5.78 4.40
CA SER A 88 0.23 -4.39 4.75
C SER A 88 0.23 -4.20 6.27
N LEU A 89 0.88 -3.15 6.73
CA LEU A 89 0.97 -2.77 8.14
C LEU A 89 0.90 -1.24 8.23
N PRO A 90 -0.06 -0.64 8.92
CA PRO A 90 -0.20 0.82 8.97
C PRO A 90 0.78 1.47 9.96
N PHE A 91 2.02 1.02 9.95
CA PHE A 91 3.14 1.55 10.73
C PHE A 91 4.24 2.03 9.82
N MET A 92 4.63 3.29 9.96
CA MET A 92 5.77 3.87 9.25
C MET A 92 6.82 4.38 10.23
N TYR A 93 8.08 4.39 9.77
CA TYR A 93 9.22 4.99 10.44
C TYR A 93 9.76 6.16 9.61
N SER A 94 10.16 7.24 10.28
CA SER A 94 10.79 8.42 9.67
C SER A 94 12.25 8.56 10.11
N ASN A 95 13.12 9.00 9.16
CA ASN A 95 14.49 9.40 9.49
C ASN A 95 14.59 10.59 10.46
N LYS A 96 13.44 11.22 10.79
CA LYS A 96 13.36 12.25 11.83
C LYS A 96 13.29 11.68 13.24
N GLY A 97 13.43 10.34 13.40
CA GLY A 97 13.49 9.64 14.68
C GLY A 97 12.13 9.38 15.31
N TYR A 98 11.11 9.15 14.50
CA TYR A 98 9.80 8.75 15.00
C TYR A 98 9.19 7.61 14.19
N GLY A 99 8.28 6.87 14.83
CA GLY A 99 7.34 5.97 14.19
C GLY A 99 5.92 6.47 14.36
N LEU A 100 5.07 6.20 13.39
CA LEU A 100 3.65 6.48 13.44
C LEU A 100 2.88 5.22 13.10
N LEU A 101 2.02 4.78 14.01
CA LEU A 101 1.02 3.74 13.78
C LEU A 101 -0.33 4.42 13.55
N TRP A 102 -0.87 4.27 12.36
CA TRP A 102 -2.26 4.64 12.06
C TRP A 102 -3.15 3.50 12.55
N HIS A 103 -3.78 3.70 13.72
CA HIS A 103 -4.45 2.64 14.46
C HIS A 103 -5.87 2.41 13.95
N GLN A 104 -5.96 1.81 12.77
CA GLN A 104 -7.20 1.45 12.11
C GLN A 104 -7.17 -0.01 11.66
N TYR A 105 -8.31 -0.70 11.79
CA TYR A 105 -8.43 -2.12 11.42
C TYR A 105 -8.93 -2.34 9.99
N GLY A 106 -9.47 -1.30 9.37
CA GLY A 106 -10.01 -1.34 8.02
C GLY A 106 -9.00 -0.86 6.98
N LEU A 107 -9.50 -0.74 5.75
CA LEU A 107 -8.78 -0.16 4.64
C LEU A 107 -8.21 1.21 5.03
N THR A 108 -6.97 1.44 4.62
CA THR A 108 -6.30 2.72 4.78
C THR A 108 -5.57 3.10 3.50
N ASP A 109 -5.77 4.32 3.05
CA ASP A 109 -5.00 4.94 1.98
C ASP A 109 -3.88 5.79 2.57
N PHE A 110 -2.67 5.58 2.10
CA PHE A 110 -1.49 6.36 2.41
C PHE A 110 -1.20 7.29 1.24
N ASN A 111 -1.10 8.59 1.49
CA ASN A 111 -0.96 9.65 0.48
C ASN A 111 -1.99 9.49 -0.66
N PRO A 112 -3.29 9.50 -0.38
CA PRO A 112 -4.33 9.26 -1.39
C PRO A 112 -4.20 10.21 -2.57
N ALA A 113 -4.34 9.68 -3.79
CA ALA A 113 -4.36 10.46 -5.02
C ALA A 113 -5.82 10.70 -5.44
N ASP A 114 -6.24 11.95 -5.43
CA ASP A 114 -7.65 12.34 -5.58
C ASP A 114 -7.98 12.94 -6.95
N ASN A 115 -6.98 13.14 -7.83
CA ASN A 115 -7.20 13.63 -9.19
C ASN A 115 -7.32 12.43 -10.13
N PHE A 116 -8.54 12.11 -10.54
CA PHE A 116 -8.81 10.99 -11.43
C PHE A 116 -8.58 11.35 -12.90
N ILE A 117 -8.14 10.38 -13.68
CA ILE A 117 -7.94 10.48 -15.11
C ILE A 117 -9.04 9.68 -15.80
N ASP A 118 -9.74 10.30 -16.73
CA ASP A 118 -10.72 9.62 -17.56
C ASP A 118 -9.99 8.68 -18.53
N LEU A 119 -10.30 7.40 -18.47
CA LEU A 119 -9.69 6.36 -19.29
C LEU A 119 -10.71 5.79 -20.27
N GLU A 120 -10.34 5.76 -21.56
CA GLU A 120 -11.14 5.18 -22.63
C GLU A 120 -10.56 3.83 -23.04
N LYS A 121 -11.38 2.78 -22.99
CA LYS A 121 -10.99 1.45 -23.47
C LYS A 121 -10.85 1.45 -24.99
N GLN A 122 -9.70 1.00 -25.47
CA GLN A 122 -9.42 0.89 -26.88
C GLN A 122 -9.88 -0.47 -27.41
N GLU A 123 -10.54 -0.47 -28.57
CA GLU A 123 -10.84 -1.70 -29.28
C GLU A 123 -9.54 -2.32 -29.82
N GLN A 124 -9.00 -3.30 -29.09
CA GLN A 124 -7.88 -4.10 -29.60
C GLN A 124 -8.41 -5.39 -30.21
N THR A 125 -8.18 -5.55 -31.49
CA THR A 125 -8.26 -6.84 -32.19
C THR A 125 -7.00 -7.66 -31.83
N THR A 126 -6.86 -8.09 -30.60
CA THR A 126 -5.82 -9.06 -30.24
C THR A 126 -6.31 -10.44 -30.65
N GLY A 127 -5.79 -10.93 -31.77
CA GLY A 127 -6.00 -12.30 -32.21
C GLY A 127 -5.44 -13.28 -31.19
N ASN A 128 -6.20 -14.36 -31.00
CA ASN A 128 -5.99 -15.55 -30.18
C ASN A 128 -6.14 -15.32 -28.66
N ASP A 129 -7.23 -15.87 -28.13
CA ASP A 129 -7.42 -16.10 -26.70
C ASP A 129 -6.23 -16.90 -26.12
N GLN A 130 -5.29 -16.20 -25.52
CA GLN A 130 -4.20 -16.86 -24.82
C GLN A 130 -4.73 -17.39 -23.49
N MET A 131 -4.86 -18.71 -23.40
CA MET A 131 -5.28 -19.39 -22.17
C MET A 131 -4.07 -20.02 -21.51
N LYS A 132 -3.90 -19.77 -20.21
CA LYS A 132 -2.88 -20.43 -19.37
C LYS A 132 -3.55 -21.34 -18.37
N GLU A 133 -3.04 -22.56 -18.20
CA GLU A 133 -3.49 -23.42 -17.12
C GLU A 133 -2.88 -22.97 -15.80
N VAL A 134 -3.76 -22.69 -14.83
CA VAL A 134 -3.39 -22.28 -13.47
C VAL A 134 -4.03 -23.24 -12.49
N THR A 135 -3.25 -23.77 -11.56
CA THR A 135 -3.77 -24.60 -10.48
C THR A 135 -4.24 -23.70 -9.35
N THR A 136 -5.52 -23.77 -9.02
CA THR A 136 -6.16 -23.03 -7.93
C THR A 136 -6.61 -23.99 -6.82
N THR A 137 -7.04 -23.44 -5.70
CA THR A 137 -7.66 -24.23 -4.60
C THR A 137 -8.86 -25.06 -5.08
N SER A 138 -9.52 -24.61 -6.15
CA SER A 138 -10.69 -25.29 -6.77
C SER A 138 -10.30 -26.28 -7.88
N GLY A 139 -9.02 -26.43 -8.21
CA GLY A 139 -8.50 -27.30 -9.27
C GLY A 139 -7.74 -26.53 -10.34
N THR A 140 -7.29 -27.25 -11.36
CA THR A 140 -6.67 -26.66 -12.54
C THR A 140 -7.76 -25.98 -13.37
N GLN A 141 -7.55 -24.70 -13.64
CA GLN A 141 -8.44 -23.87 -14.43
C GLN A 141 -7.66 -23.23 -15.60
N LYS A 142 -8.34 -23.03 -16.72
CA LYS A 142 -7.80 -22.21 -17.81
C LYS A 142 -8.19 -20.76 -17.58
N VAL A 143 -7.19 -19.91 -17.43
CA VAL A 143 -7.36 -18.48 -17.20
C VAL A 143 -6.93 -17.74 -18.46
N SER A 144 -7.79 -16.84 -18.94
CA SER A 144 -7.46 -15.95 -20.06
C SER A 144 -6.31 -15.02 -19.69
N GLN A 145 -5.34 -14.89 -20.59
CA GLN A 145 -4.24 -13.93 -20.50
C GLN A 145 -4.51 -12.67 -21.34
N ASN A 146 -5.73 -12.52 -21.84
CA ASN A 146 -6.09 -11.37 -22.66
C ASN A 146 -5.94 -10.08 -21.87
N GLN A 147 -5.41 -9.06 -22.53
CA GLN A 147 -5.18 -7.74 -21.98
C GLN A 147 -6.02 -6.71 -22.73
N SER A 148 -6.34 -5.63 -22.04
CA SER A 148 -6.98 -4.46 -22.63
C SER A 148 -6.09 -3.24 -22.50
N LEU A 149 -6.12 -2.38 -23.52
CA LEU A 149 -5.48 -1.07 -23.53
C LEU A 149 -6.53 -0.01 -23.20
N TYR A 150 -6.16 0.90 -22.34
CA TYR A 150 -6.89 2.13 -22.05
C TYR A 150 -6.00 3.33 -22.33
N THR A 151 -6.57 4.41 -22.81
CA THR A 151 -5.86 5.67 -23.03
C THR A 151 -6.59 6.82 -22.36
N GLY A 152 -5.85 7.86 -22.02
CA GLY A 152 -6.42 9.06 -21.41
C GLY A 152 -5.44 10.23 -21.49
N LYS A 153 -5.91 11.39 -21.05
CA LYS A 153 -5.12 12.61 -20.93
C LYS A 153 -5.37 13.28 -19.60
N PHE A 154 -4.35 13.94 -19.09
CA PHE A 154 -4.48 14.74 -17.88
C PHE A 154 -3.51 15.92 -17.91
N THR A 155 -3.77 16.94 -17.12
CA THR A 155 -2.95 18.14 -17.10
C THR A 155 -2.41 18.38 -15.68
N VAL A 156 -1.11 18.58 -15.58
CA VAL A 156 -0.48 18.99 -14.32
C VAL A 156 -0.15 20.48 -14.35
N PRO A 157 -0.35 21.21 -13.22
CA PRO A 157 -0.27 22.68 -13.21
C PRO A 157 1.16 23.23 -13.21
N GLU A 158 2.14 22.46 -12.79
CA GLU A 158 3.53 22.89 -12.63
C GLU A 158 4.50 21.71 -12.72
N ASP A 159 5.77 22.00 -12.98
CA ASP A 159 6.83 20.99 -12.96
C ASP A 159 6.97 20.35 -11.58
N GLY A 160 7.19 19.05 -11.53
CA GLY A 160 7.38 18.39 -10.24
C GLY A 160 7.28 16.89 -10.28
N GLU A 161 7.40 16.30 -9.09
CA GLU A 161 7.21 14.87 -8.88
C GLU A 161 5.76 14.60 -8.47
N TYR A 162 5.14 13.66 -9.16
CA TYR A 162 3.74 13.29 -9.00
C TYR A 162 3.60 11.82 -8.63
N SER A 163 2.72 11.54 -7.67
CA SER A 163 2.28 10.18 -7.40
C SER A 163 1.24 9.77 -8.43
N ILE A 164 1.46 8.63 -9.04
CA ILE A 164 0.54 7.98 -9.98
C ILE A 164 0.03 6.71 -9.31
N PHE A 165 -1.28 6.54 -9.24
CA PHE A 165 -1.90 5.42 -8.57
C PHE A 165 -2.89 4.72 -9.48
N LEU A 166 -2.63 3.43 -9.72
CA LEU A 166 -3.47 2.52 -10.49
C LEU A 166 -4.29 1.66 -9.53
N ASP A 167 -5.61 1.62 -9.74
CA ASP A 167 -6.52 0.68 -9.07
C ASP A 167 -7.27 -0.13 -10.15
N LEU A 168 -7.06 -1.43 -10.17
CA LEU A 168 -7.70 -2.36 -11.12
C LEU A 168 -9.05 -2.88 -10.64
N GLY A 169 -9.42 -2.60 -9.37
CA GLY A 169 -10.63 -3.10 -8.71
C GLY A 169 -10.54 -4.57 -8.29
N ASP A 170 -9.69 -5.38 -8.91
CA ASP A 170 -9.47 -6.79 -8.61
C ASP A 170 -8.02 -7.17 -8.91
N MET A 171 -7.61 -8.34 -8.45
CA MET A 171 -6.28 -8.89 -8.75
C MET A 171 -6.07 -9.03 -10.26
N GLY A 172 -4.90 -8.62 -10.71
CA GLY A 172 -4.52 -8.66 -12.11
C GLY A 172 -3.33 -9.57 -12.38
N ASN A 173 -3.00 -9.71 -13.66
CA ASN A 173 -1.77 -10.36 -14.12
C ASN A 173 -0.83 -9.39 -14.81
N ARG A 174 -1.30 -8.17 -15.09
CA ARG A 174 -0.55 -7.09 -15.73
C ARG A 174 -0.94 -5.75 -15.14
N GLN A 175 0.04 -4.95 -14.75
CA GLN A 175 -0.09 -3.55 -14.37
C GLN A 175 0.96 -2.77 -15.17
N TYR A 176 0.53 -2.07 -16.21
CA TYR A 176 1.42 -1.31 -17.07
C TYR A 176 0.85 0.08 -17.31
N VAL A 177 1.57 1.08 -16.85
CA VAL A 177 1.21 2.49 -17.04
C VAL A 177 2.36 3.20 -17.72
N VAL A 178 2.06 3.85 -18.85
CA VAL A 178 2.98 4.66 -19.64
C VAL A 178 2.49 6.09 -19.64
N ILE A 179 3.35 7.05 -19.38
CA ILE A 179 3.07 8.47 -19.50
C ILE A 179 4.08 9.05 -20.50
N ASP A 180 3.58 9.71 -21.55
CA ASP A 180 4.39 10.30 -22.64
C ASP A 180 5.43 9.34 -23.20
N GLY A 181 5.05 8.08 -23.40
CA GLY A 181 5.90 7.03 -23.92
C GLY A 181 6.90 6.45 -22.92
N LYS A 182 6.92 6.90 -21.66
CA LYS A 182 7.80 6.37 -20.61
C LYS A 182 7.03 5.44 -19.66
N PRO A 183 7.46 4.18 -19.46
CA PRO A 183 6.86 3.29 -18.47
C PRO A 183 7.07 3.84 -17.04
N ILE A 184 5.98 3.98 -16.30
CA ILE A 184 5.98 4.42 -14.90
C ILE A 184 5.67 3.25 -13.96
N ILE A 185 4.74 2.38 -14.36
CA ILE A 185 4.46 1.12 -13.68
C ILE A 185 4.64 0.01 -14.72
N ASP A 186 5.42 -1.01 -14.39
CA ASP A 186 5.65 -2.16 -15.25
C ASP A 186 5.80 -3.43 -14.40
N GLN A 187 4.66 -4.08 -14.14
CA GLN A 187 4.61 -5.29 -13.33
C GLN A 187 3.81 -6.39 -14.05
N GLU A 188 4.34 -7.59 -14.04
CA GLU A 188 3.70 -8.78 -14.58
C GLU A 188 3.87 -9.97 -13.64
N ASN A 189 2.77 -10.48 -13.13
CA ASN A 189 2.72 -11.67 -12.27
C ASN A 189 1.29 -12.21 -12.28
N LEU A 190 1.10 -13.51 -12.10
CA LEU A 190 -0.22 -14.14 -12.00
C LEU A 190 -1.06 -13.65 -10.81
N TRP A 191 -0.42 -13.08 -9.80
CA TRP A 191 -1.03 -12.71 -8.51
C TRP A 191 -0.66 -11.29 -8.12
N LEU A 192 -0.77 -10.33 -9.05
CA LEU A 192 -0.56 -8.92 -8.72
C LEU A 192 -1.67 -8.43 -7.80
N PRO A 193 -1.34 -7.58 -6.80
CA PRO A 193 -2.35 -6.90 -6.01
C PRO A 193 -3.24 -6.03 -6.90
N PRO A 194 -4.43 -5.62 -6.44
CA PRO A 194 -5.33 -4.81 -7.27
C PRO A 194 -4.79 -3.40 -7.54
N THR A 195 -3.84 -2.93 -6.74
CA THR A 195 -3.34 -1.55 -6.81
C THR A 195 -1.83 -1.48 -6.98
N ALA A 196 -1.35 -0.44 -7.65
CA ALA A 196 0.06 -0.08 -7.75
C ALA A 196 0.25 1.43 -7.70
N GLY A 197 1.29 1.89 -7.01
CA GLY A 197 1.68 3.29 -6.94
C GLY A 197 3.11 3.50 -7.44
N ALA A 198 3.36 4.63 -8.10
CA ALA A 198 4.68 5.04 -8.55
C ALA A 198 4.84 6.56 -8.49
N LEU A 199 6.08 7.03 -8.58
CA LEU A 199 6.39 8.45 -8.71
C LEU A 199 6.86 8.75 -10.14
N ALA A 200 6.35 9.84 -10.72
CA ALA A 200 6.71 10.32 -12.04
C ALA A 200 7.16 11.78 -11.98
N GLN A 201 8.28 12.10 -12.63
CA GLN A 201 8.69 13.48 -12.85
C GLN A 201 7.98 14.00 -14.11
N LEU A 202 7.12 15.01 -13.96
CA LEU A 202 6.30 15.60 -15.04
C LEU A 202 6.59 17.09 -15.16
N GLU A 203 6.52 17.62 -16.38
CA GLU A 203 6.55 19.04 -16.69
C GLU A 203 5.11 19.60 -16.65
N ALA A 204 4.96 20.91 -16.46
CA ALA A 204 3.64 21.54 -16.52
C ALA A 204 3.01 21.39 -17.91
N GLY A 205 1.75 20.96 -17.96
CA GLY A 205 1.05 20.79 -19.23
C GLY A 205 0.21 19.52 -19.32
N GLU A 206 -0.25 19.22 -20.53
CA GLU A 206 -1.01 18.02 -20.87
C GLU A 206 -0.08 16.82 -21.07
N HIS A 207 -0.46 15.68 -20.51
CA HIS A 207 0.23 14.40 -20.62
C HIS A 207 -0.71 13.34 -21.20
N GLU A 208 -0.17 12.46 -22.02
CA GLU A 208 -0.86 11.29 -22.54
C GLU A 208 -0.54 10.07 -21.69
N VAL A 209 -1.56 9.28 -21.35
CA VAL A 209 -1.39 8.07 -20.57
C VAL A 209 -1.97 6.85 -21.26
N GLN A 210 -1.29 5.74 -21.12
CA GLN A 210 -1.74 4.42 -21.54
C GLN A 210 -1.69 3.46 -20.35
N VAL A 211 -2.74 2.66 -20.21
CA VAL A 211 -2.83 1.61 -19.19
C VAL A 211 -3.11 0.28 -19.86
N VAL A 212 -2.27 -0.72 -19.58
CA VAL A 212 -2.52 -2.10 -20.01
C VAL A 212 -2.72 -2.96 -18.78
N CYS A 213 -3.84 -3.67 -18.75
CA CYS A 213 -4.21 -4.57 -17.66
C CYS A 213 -4.94 -5.80 -18.21
N LYS A 214 -5.24 -6.77 -17.34
CA LYS A 214 -6.06 -7.94 -17.68
C LYS A 214 -7.41 -7.46 -18.26
N ALA A 215 -7.91 -8.14 -19.26
CA ALA A 215 -9.09 -7.73 -20.03
C ALA A 215 -10.36 -7.53 -19.19
N ASP A 216 -10.48 -8.27 -18.07
CA ASP A 216 -11.63 -8.21 -17.16
C ASP A 216 -11.49 -7.11 -16.09
N ASN A 217 -10.33 -6.46 -15.97
CA ASN A 217 -10.14 -5.37 -15.03
C ASN A 217 -10.79 -4.07 -15.55
N ASN A 218 -11.20 -3.23 -14.61
CA ASN A 218 -11.72 -1.89 -14.89
C ASN A 218 -10.81 -0.85 -14.21
N PRO A 219 -9.71 -0.44 -14.87
CA PRO A 219 -8.70 0.39 -14.26
C PRO A 219 -9.22 1.79 -13.95
N LYS A 220 -8.87 2.26 -12.76
CA LYS A 220 -8.94 3.66 -12.37
C LYS A 220 -7.51 4.17 -12.22
N LEU A 221 -7.22 5.30 -12.78
CA LEU A 221 -5.92 5.94 -12.63
C LEU A 221 -6.12 7.31 -11.98
N SER A 222 -5.32 7.58 -10.97
CA SER A 222 -5.35 8.88 -10.30
C SER A 222 -3.94 9.38 -10.01
N TRP A 223 -3.83 10.67 -9.74
CA TRP A 223 -2.58 11.31 -9.46
C TRP A 223 -2.71 12.37 -8.39
N ASN A 224 -1.59 12.67 -7.73
CA ASN A 224 -1.47 13.83 -6.85
C ASN A 224 -0.04 14.37 -6.92
N ARG A 225 0.13 15.67 -6.74
CA ARG A 225 1.48 16.23 -6.63
C ARG A 225 2.12 15.79 -5.31
N LYS A 226 3.36 15.36 -5.37
CA LYS A 226 4.17 15.13 -4.18
C LYS A 226 4.50 16.47 -3.53
N ASP A 227 4.07 16.65 -2.32
CA ASP A 227 4.31 17.84 -1.52
C ASP A 227 5.00 17.51 -0.18
N ASN A 228 5.11 18.50 0.70
CA ASN A 228 5.68 18.34 2.02
C ASN A 228 4.64 17.91 3.07
N VAL A 229 3.76 17.00 2.67
CA VAL A 229 2.69 16.44 3.50
C VAL A 229 2.66 14.92 3.36
N THR A 230 2.32 14.23 4.44
CA THR A 230 2.01 12.80 4.45
C THR A 230 0.62 12.63 5.03
N THR A 231 -0.24 11.89 4.34
CA THR A 231 -1.66 11.75 4.69
C THR A 231 -2.02 10.28 4.89
N PHE A 232 -2.79 10.01 5.95
CA PHE A 232 -3.51 8.76 6.12
C PHE A 232 -5.01 9.02 6.02
N ARG A 233 -5.71 8.17 5.29
CA ARG A 233 -7.16 8.18 5.15
C ARG A 233 -7.70 6.79 5.34
N SER A 234 -8.68 6.64 6.23
CA SER A 234 -9.48 5.40 6.34
C SER A 234 -10.90 5.70 5.88
N PRO A 235 -11.36 5.09 4.78
CA PRO A 235 -12.70 5.36 4.23
C PRO A 235 -13.80 5.02 5.23
N HIS A 236 -13.60 3.96 6.01
CA HIS A 236 -14.62 3.45 6.95
C HIS A 236 -13.98 3.11 8.29
N THR A 237 -14.29 3.88 9.32
CA THR A 237 -13.75 3.70 10.67
C THR A 237 -14.72 4.20 11.73
N GLN A 238 -14.52 3.82 12.99
CA GLN A 238 -15.30 4.31 14.11
C GLN A 238 -14.72 5.60 14.74
N GLN A 239 -13.41 5.85 14.53
CA GLN A 239 -12.71 6.98 15.13
C GLN A 239 -11.44 7.32 14.35
N LEU A 240 -10.89 8.50 14.58
CA LEU A 240 -9.54 8.86 14.15
C LEU A 240 -8.58 8.56 15.29
N ASP A 241 -7.69 7.60 15.10
CA ASP A 241 -6.72 7.17 16.11
C ASP A 241 -5.35 6.89 15.49
N TYR A 242 -4.29 7.41 16.11
CA TYR A 242 -2.91 7.12 15.76
C TYR A 242 -1.99 7.20 16.96
N LEU A 243 -0.90 6.44 16.94
CA LEU A 243 0.12 6.42 17.97
C LEU A 243 1.47 6.88 17.42
N VAL A 244 2.19 7.65 18.24
CA VAL A 244 3.51 8.17 17.88
C VAL A 244 4.55 7.60 18.84
N PHE A 245 5.62 7.09 18.26
CA PHE A 245 6.79 6.56 18.95
C PHE A 245 7.99 7.45 18.64
N HIS A 246 8.81 7.73 19.61
CA HIS A 246 10.01 8.55 19.43
C HIS A 246 11.25 7.88 20.03
N GLY A 247 12.33 7.90 19.30
CA GLY A 247 13.61 7.35 19.76
C GLY A 247 14.79 7.80 18.89
N PRO A 248 16.02 7.69 19.40
CA PRO A 248 17.23 8.15 18.72
C PRO A 248 17.60 7.30 17.49
N SER A 249 17.00 6.12 17.33
CA SER A 249 17.27 5.20 16.22
C SER A 249 16.01 4.44 15.81
N ALA A 250 16.03 3.81 14.65
CA ALA A 250 14.97 2.92 14.18
C ALA A 250 14.73 1.78 15.18
N ASP A 251 15.80 1.19 15.71
CA ASP A 251 15.71 0.09 16.68
C ASP A 251 14.95 0.50 17.96
N SER A 252 15.20 1.72 18.47
CA SER A 252 14.52 2.21 19.67
C SER A 252 13.03 2.51 19.41
N VAL A 253 12.69 3.00 18.21
CA VAL A 253 11.31 3.22 17.79
C VAL A 253 10.58 1.90 17.63
N ILE A 254 11.19 0.91 16.97
CA ILE A 254 10.64 -0.43 16.81
C ILE A 254 10.50 -1.15 18.15
N ALA A 255 11.48 -1.01 19.05
CA ALA A 255 11.38 -1.57 20.40
C ALA A 255 10.16 -1.00 21.15
N SER A 256 9.97 0.33 21.11
CA SER A 256 8.79 0.97 21.73
C SER A 256 7.46 0.51 21.11
N TYR A 257 7.43 0.29 19.79
CA TYR A 257 6.27 -0.30 19.12
C TYR A 257 6.01 -1.73 19.62
N ARG A 258 7.07 -2.53 19.80
CA ARG A 258 6.96 -3.91 20.30
C ARG A 258 6.58 -3.98 21.77
N ASP A 259 6.96 -3.01 22.58
CA ASP A 259 6.49 -2.90 23.97
C ASP A 259 4.97 -2.75 24.03
N LEU A 260 4.38 -2.08 23.06
CA LEU A 260 2.93 -1.91 22.95
C LEU A 260 2.23 -3.12 22.31
N SER A 261 2.77 -3.61 21.19
CA SER A 261 2.14 -4.68 20.38
C SER A 261 2.46 -6.09 20.84
N GLY A 262 3.43 -6.23 21.74
CA GLY A 262 3.97 -7.50 22.19
C GLY A 262 5.17 -7.97 21.35
N ASN A 263 5.97 -8.84 21.96
CA ASN A 263 7.12 -9.46 21.31
C ASN A 263 6.69 -10.64 20.44
N ALA A 264 7.36 -10.82 19.31
CA ALA A 264 7.22 -12.03 18.53
C ALA A 264 7.65 -13.25 19.39
N PRO A 265 6.83 -14.31 19.49
CA PRO A 265 7.19 -15.49 20.24
C PRO A 265 8.38 -16.21 19.59
N MET A 266 9.28 -16.75 20.42
CA MET A 266 10.30 -17.67 19.93
C MET A 266 9.61 -18.98 19.57
N LEU A 267 9.65 -19.32 18.29
CA LEU A 267 9.09 -20.58 17.81
C LEU A 267 9.97 -21.78 18.23
N PRO A 268 9.41 -22.98 18.39
CA PRO A 268 10.18 -24.18 18.64
C PRO A 268 11.12 -24.47 17.45
N ARG A 269 12.26 -25.14 17.73
CA ARG A 269 13.31 -25.40 16.72
C ARG A 269 12.80 -26.03 15.43
N TRP A 270 11.84 -26.91 15.52
CA TRP A 270 11.27 -27.58 14.33
C TRP A 270 10.55 -26.61 13.38
N ALA A 271 10.03 -25.47 13.86
CA ALA A 271 9.39 -24.47 13.05
C ALA A 271 10.35 -23.73 12.09
N TYR A 272 11.65 -23.83 12.33
CA TYR A 272 12.70 -23.27 11.46
C TYR A 272 13.27 -24.33 10.49
N GLY A 273 12.70 -25.52 10.48
CA GLY A 273 13.07 -26.60 9.57
C GLY A 273 12.37 -26.49 8.20
N PHE A 274 12.43 -27.58 7.45
CA PHE A 274 11.78 -27.66 6.16
C PHE A 274 10.26 -27.70 6.29
N TRP A 275 9.58 -26.83 5.54
CA TRP A 275 8.13 -26.79 5.39
C TRP A 275 7.76 -27.17 3.98
N GLN A 276 7.11 -28.34 3.80
CA GLN A 276 6.55 -28.73 2.53
C GLN A 276 5.33 -27.86 2.21
N CYS A 277 5.45 -27.04 1.18
CA CYS A 277 4.33 -26.29 0.64
C CYS A 277 3.81 -26.95 -0.63
N ARG A 278 2.51 -27.14 -0.70
CA ARG A 278 1.80 -27.58 -1.89
C ARG A 278 0.40 -26.99 -1.83
N GLU A 279 -0.12 -26.57 -2.98
CA GLU A 279 -1.44 -25.94 -3.07
C GLU A 279 -2.52 -26.82 -2.42
N ARG A 280 -2.49 -28.11 -2.69
CA ARG A 280 -3.41 -29.08 -2.06
C ARG A 280 -2.91 -30.52 -2.16
N TYR A 281 -3.45 -31.36 -1.28
CA TYR A 281 -3.42 -32.82 -1.38
C TYR A 281 -4.82 -33.31 -1.73
N THR A 282 -4.95 -34.19 -2.71
CA THR A 282 -6.24 -34.63 -3.27
C THR A 282 -6.99 -35.62 -2.38
N SER A 283 -6.30 -36.21 -1.39
CA SER A 283 -6.88 -37.11 -0.40
C SER A 283 -5.99 -37.20 0.85
N GLY A 284 -6.54 -37.69 1.96
CA GLY A 284 -5.77 -38.00 3.15
C GLY A 284 -4.64 -39.00 2.89
N ASP A 285 -4.89 -40.04 2.07
CA ASP A 285 -3.87 -41.01 1.68
C ASP A 285 -2.73 -40.39 0.88
N HIS A 286 -3.05 -39.41 0.01
CA HIS A 286 -2.04 -38.66 -0.73
C HIS A 286 -1.12 -37.87 0.23
N LEU A 287 -1.69 -37.23 1.23
CA LEU A 287 -0.92 -36.52 2.25
C LEU A 287 -0.01 -37.47 3.04
N VAL A 288 -0.57 -38.57 3.57
CA VAL A 288 0.16 -39.57 4.35
C VAL A 288 1.29 -40.20 3.53
N ASN A 289 1.02 -40.58 2.27
CA ASN A 289 2.03 -41.14 1.39
C ASN A 289 3.14 -40.15 1.05
N THR A 290 2.83 -38.88 0.93
CA THR A 290 3.85 -37.82 0.76
C THR A 290 4.78 -37.74 1.96
N VAL A 291 4.25 -37.72 3.18
CA VAL A 291 5.05 -37.76 4.41
C VAL A 291 5.91 -39.03 4.50
N LYS A 292 5.36 -40.21 4.18
CA LYS A 292 6.13 -41.47 4.17
C LYS A 292 7.32 -41.37 3.22
N LYS A 293 7.13 -40.86 2.00
CA LYS A 293 8.23 -40.67 1.02
C LYS A 293 9.33 -39.71 1.52
N PHE A 294 8.99 -38.66 2.24
CA PHE A 294 9.99 -37.80 2.88
C PHE A 294 10.81 -38.59 3.92
N ARG A 295 10.14 -39.39 4.77
CA ARG A 295 10.80 -40.25 5.78
C ARG A 295 11.69 -41.33 5.18
N GLU A 296 11.25 -41.98 4.12
CA GLU A 296 12.02 -43.01 3.39
C GLU A 296 13.32 -42.42 2.78
N ARG A 297 13.30 -41.12 2.45
CA ARG A 297 14.44 -40.40 1.87
C ARG A 297 15.27 -39.66 2.91
N ASN A 298 14.98 -39.82 4.18
CA ASN A 298 15.63 -39.10 5.29
C ASN A 298 15.58 -37.55 5.17
N LEU A 299 14.46 -37.01 4.67
CA LEU A 299 14.19 -35.57 4.55
C LEU A 299 13.30 -35.08 5.70
#